data_01197435a34aad32df6869dee087e51b
#
_entry.id   01197435a34aad32df6869dee087e51b
#
_cell.length_a   1.000
_cell.length_b   1.000
_cell.length_c   1.000
_cell.angle_alpha   90.00
_cell.angle_beta   90.00
_cell.angle_gamma   90.00
#
_symmetry.space_group_name_H-M   'P 1'
#
loop_
_entity.id
_entity.type
_entity.pdbx_description
1 polymer ?
#
loop_
_entity_poly.entity_id
_entity_poly.type
_entity_poly.pdbx_seq_one_letter_code
_entity_poly.pdbx_strand_id
1 'polypeptide(L)'
;MRLACVVHRFGDDIAGGSEGHCRGVAENLAASPAGHDVTVLTTCARSHITWQNEFPAGESQSGSLTVHRFPVVRTRSMHRFTEISEIVFDGSATAAEEELWFRENGPEAPALLEFLTRHGAGYDLILFWSFRYYETFFGLPLVADRSVLVPTAEDDPTIRMRSLDRFFSLPRGFLFLTPEEEALVADVCSRPLAPSRVIGSGLEPVAPAAGSAAVLEPLGISGPFVLYLGRIDPNKGCEALLRHFVRYVDAGGQAVPLVMAGPENMPMPDHPLVRRLGFVGDEVREALLSNAALLVVPSFYESLSLVLLEAWNHGVPALVNGHCAVLKGQALRSDGALYYRNFDEFARALSLLLTDAGMARQLGRQG
;
A
#
# COMPACT_ATOMS: atom_id res chain seq x y z
N MET A 1 -27.57 -5.92 3.20
CA MET A 1 -26.72 -7.10 2.91
C MET A 1 -25.85 -7.37 4.12
N ARG A 2 -25.54 -8.66 4.39
CA ARG A 2 -24.51 -9.04 5.36
C ARG A 2 -23.18 -9.21 4.61
N LEU A 3 -22.21 -8.38 4.93
CA LEU A 3 -20.91 -8.34 4.24
C LEU A 3 -19.80 -8.70 5.21
N ALA A 4 -18.80 -9.44 4.76
CA ALA A 4 -17.56 -9.63 5.51
C ALA A 4 -16.38 -9.03 4.75
N CYS A 5 -15.46 -8.39 5.46
CA CYS A 5 -14.20 -7.90 4.96
C CYS A 5 -13.05 -8.69 5.62
N VAL A 6 -12.30 -9.45 4.84
CA VAL A 6 -11.17 -10.27 5.32
C VAL A 6 -9.87 -9.54 5.04
N VAL A 7 -9.10 -9.26 6.08
CA VAL A 7 -7.81 -8.58 5.99
C VAL A 7 -6.87 -9.08 7.08
N HIS A 8 -5.58 -9.15 6.79
CA HIS A 8 -4.57 -9.73 7.69
C HIS A 8 -4.39 -8.97 9.01
N ARG A 9 -4.59 -7.63 9.02
CA ARG A 9 -4.55 -6.77 10.22
C ARG A 9 -5.62 -5.68 10.12
N PHE A 10 -6.18 -5.29 11.25
CA PHE A 10 -7.19 -4.23 11.32
C PHE A 10 -7.15 -3.48 12.65
N GLY A 11 -7.13 -2.14 12.61
CA GLY A 11 -7.12 -1.25 13.78
C GLY A 11 -6.80 0.19 13.38
N ASP A 12 -7.13 1.15 14.25
CA ASP A 12 -6.91 2.58 13.99
C ASP A 12 -5.43 2.94 13.94
N ASP A 13 -4.62 2.18 14.66
CA ASP A 13 -3.17 2.33 14.75
C ASP A 13 -2.40 1.43 13.77
N ILE A 14 -3.09 0.79 12.83
CA ILE A 14 -2.50 -0.02 11.77
C ILE A 14 -2.24 0.86 10.55
N ALA A 15 -0.97 1.17 10.33
CA ALA A 15 -0.51 1.87 9.13
C ALA A 15 -0.15 0.86 8.03
N GLY A 16 -0.94 0.85 6.95
CA GLY A 16 -0.71 0.01 5.77
C GLY A 16 -1.71 0.35 4.67
N GLY A 17 -1.29 0.30 3.40
CA GLY A 17 -2.13 0.68 2.27
C GLY A 17 -3.36 -0.22 2.12
N SER A 18 -3.18 -1.54 2.13
CA SER A 18 -4.27 -2.51 2.00
C SER A 18 -5.21 -2.49 3.21
N GLU A 19 -4.65 -2.33 4.42
CA GLU A 19 -5.41 -2.26 5.66
C GLU A 19 -6.23 -0.97 5.74
N GLY A 20 -5.62 0.17 5.41
CA GLY A 20 -6.29 1.48 5.35
C GLY A 20 -7.41 1.50 4.31
N HIS A 21 -7.16 0.94 3.11
CA HIS A 21 -8.18 0.80 2.08
C HIS A 21 -9.33 -0.10 2.52
N CYS A 22 -9.03 -1.27 3.14
CA CYS A 22 -10.05 -2.17 3.69
C CYS A 22 -10.91 -1.46 4.72
N ARG A 23 -10.28 -0.71 5.65
CA ARG A 23 -10.99 0.04 6.69
C ARG A 23 -11.91 1.09 6.08
N GLY A 24 -11.41 1.94 5.19
CA GLY A 24 -12.22 2.97 4.54
C GLY A 24 -13.41 2.38 3.77
N VAL A 25 -13.22 1.27 3.06
CA VAL A 25 -14.33 0.58 2.37
C VAL A 25 -15.34 0.01 3.36
N ALA A 26 -14.88 -0.66 4.43
CA ALA A 26 -15.77 -1.26 5.44
C ALA A 26 -16.61 -0.20 6.17
N GLU A 27 -15.98 0.90 6.60
CA GLU A 27 -16.65 2.02 7.27
C GLU A 27 -17.70 2.69 6.36
N ASN A 28 -17.34 2.96 5.09
CA ASN A 28 -18.26 3.55 4.13
C ASN A 28 -19.43 2.62 3.78
N LEU A 29 -19.19 1.31 3.68
CA LEU A 29 -20.26 0.33 3.46
C LEU A 29 -21.21 0.28 4.66
N ALA A 30 -20.69 0.29 5.90
CA ALA A 30 -21.49 0.30 7.12
C ALA A 30 -22.28 1.62 7.29
N ALA A 31 -21.69 2.75 6.91
CA ALA A 31 -22.36 4.05 6.94
C ALA A 31 -23.34 4.27 5.78
N SER A 32 -23.38 3.37 4.79
CA SER A 32 -24.24 3.51 3.62
C SER A 32 -25.71 3.53 3.99
N PRO A 33 -26.53 4.44 3.40
CA PRO A 33 -27.98 4.44 3.56
C PRO A 33 -28.67 3.12 3.17
N ALA A 34 -27.99 2.26 2.43
CA ALA A 34 -28.47 0.92 2.08
C ALA A 34 -28.55 -0.06 3.27
N GLY A 35 -28.00 0.32 4.43
CA GLY A 35 -28.12 -0.45 5.68
C GLY A 35 -27.42 -1.81 5.60
N HIS A 36 -26.13 -1.80 5.27
CA HIS A 36 -25.32 -3.03 5.28
C HIS A 36 -24.88 -3.39 6.70
N ASP A 37 -24.92 -4.69 7.00
CA ASP A 37 -24.31 -5.28 8.21
C ASP A 37 -22.90 -5.73 7.82
N VAL A 38 -21.89 -5.03 8.34
CA VAL A 38 -20.49 -5.23 7.93
C VAL A 38 -19.67 -5.79 9.08
N THR A 39 -19.07 -6.96 8.85
CA THR A 39 -18.16 -7.62 9.78
C THR A 39 -16.75 -7.63 9.19
N VAL A 40 -15.75 -7.24 9.98
CA VAL A 40 -14.34 -7.41 9.63
C VAL A 40 -13.80 -8.69 10.26
N LEU A 41 -13.27 -9.58 9.46
CA LEU A 41 -12.59 -10.81 9.87
C LEU A 41 -11.09 -10.61 9.73
N THR A 42 -10.36 -10.61 10.84
CA THR A 42 -8.94 -10.27 10.86
C THR A 42 -8.18 -11.09 11.90
N THR A 43 -6.88 -10.86 12.04
CA THR A 43 -6.07 -11.54 13.03
C THR A 43 -5.81 -10.70 14.28
N CYS A 44 -5.27 -11.33 15.32
CA CYS A 44 -4.79 -10.64 16.51
C CYS A 44 -3.45 -9.96 16.34
N ALA A 45 -2.83 -10.02 15.14
CA ALA A 45 -1.52 -9.46 14.89
C ALA A 45 -1.58 -7.94 14.69
N ARG A 46 -0.59 -7.23 15.27
CA ARG A 46 -0.35 -5.80 15.04
C ARG A 46 0.82 -5.55 14.09
N SER A 47 1.95 -6.22 14.34
CA SER A 47 3.15 -6.09 13.53
C SER A 47 3.06 -6.97 12.27
N HIS A 48 3.28 -6.37 11.09
CA HIS A 48 3.42 -7.10 9.82
C HIS A 48 4.75 -7.85 9.69
N ILE A 49 5.69 -7.64 10.61
CA ILE A 49 6.99 -8.31 10.61
C ILE A 49 6.90 -9.61 11.39
N THR A 50 6.36 -9.56 12.61
CA THR A 50 6.40 -10.68 13.55
C THR A 50 5.13 -11.51 13.58
N TRP A 51 3.98 -10.94 13.21
CA TRP A 51 2.64 -11.53 13.39
C TRP A 51 2.33 -11.90 14.85
N GLN A 52 2.94 -11.20 15.81
CA GLN A 52 2.65 -11.42 17.22
C GLN A 52 1.21 -11.03 17.55
N ASN A 53 0.52 -11.86 18.35
CA ASN A 53 -0.81 -11.56 18.85
C ASN A 53 -0.72 -10.43 19.89
N GLU A 54 -1.14 -9.24 19.53
CA GLU A 54 -1.14 -8.05 20.40
C GLU A 54 -2.56 -7.55 20.67
N PHE A 55 -3.50 -7.88 19.77
CA PHE A 55 -4.92 -7.61 20.01
C PHE A 55 -5.61 -8.82 20.65
N PRO A 56 -6.64 -8.62 21.52
CA PRO A 56 -7.43 -9.70 22.07
C PRO A 56 -8.20 -10.44 20.98
N ALA A 57 -8.28 -11.77 21.11
CA ALA A 57 -9.11 -12.60 20.23
C ALA A 57 -10.60 -12.44 20.54
N GLY A 58 -11.45 -12.72 19.53
CA GLY A 58 -12.90 -12.66 19.65
C GLY A 58 -13.52 -11.45 19.01
N GLU A 59 -14.78 -11.19 19.34
CA GLU A 59 -15.57 -10.12 18.76
C GLU A 59 -15.44 -8.81 19.56
N SER A 60 -15.37 -7.70 18.85
CA SER A 60 -15.34 -6.34 19.39
C SER A 60 -16.04 -5.38 18.43
N GLN A 61 -16.37 -4.18 18.91
CA GLN A 61 -16.92 -3.11 18.07
C GLN A 61 -15.84 -2.05 17.78
N SER A 62 -15.81 -1.57 16.54
CA SER A 62 -15.02 -0.42 16.11
C SER A 62 -15.93 0.51 15.31
N GLY A 63 -16.41 1.59 15.94
CA GLY A 63 -17.48 2.41 15.37
C GLY A 63 -18.73 1.58 15.08
N SER A 64 -19.18 1.59 13.83
CA SER A 64 -20.33 0.81 13.35
C SER A 64 -19.96 -0.62 12.90
N LEU A 65 -18.68 -0.97 12.93
CA LEU A 65 -18.19 -2.26 12.45
C LEU A 65 -18.11 -3.30 13.57
N THR A 66 -18.57 -4.52 13.31
CA THR A 66 -18.23 -5.68 14.11
C THR A 66 -16.87 -6.22 13.65
N VAL A 67 -15.90 -6.33 14.56
CA VAL A 67 -14.55 -6.83 14.25
C VAL A 67 -14.33 -8.15 14.99
N HIS A 68 -14.11 -9.22 14.25
CA HIS A 68 -13.80 -10.53 14.80
C HIS A 68 -12.33 -10.87 14.57
N ARG A 69 -11.56 -11.00 15.66
CA ARG A 69 -10.11 -11.27 15.63
C ARG A 69 -9.80 -12.72 15.97
N PHE A 70 -8.96 -13.32 15.12
CA PHE A 70 -8.53 -14.72 15.24
C PHE A 70 -7.05 -14.77 15.63
N PRO A 71 -6.67 -15.66 16.58
CA PRO A 71 -5.27 -15.77 16.99
C PRO A 71 -4.41 -16.37 15.86
N VAL A 72 -3.24 -15.78 15.69
CA VAL A 72 -2.16 -16.34 14.87
C VAL A 72 -1.49 -17.45 15.67
N VAL A 73 -1.32 -18.62 15.09
CA VAL A 73 -0.80 -19.80 15.80
C VAL A 73 0.71 -19.78 16.00
N ARG A 74 1.44 -19.01 15.20
CA ARG A 74 2.89 -18.82 15.33
C ARG A 74 3.34 -17.47 14.81
N THR A 75 4.39 -16.92 15.41
CA THR A 75 5.07 -15.74 14.91
C THR A 75 5.85 -16.06 13.63
N ARG A 76 6.01 -15.05 12.75
CA ARG A 76 6.80 -15.18 11.52
C ARG A 76 8.28 -15.38 11.86
N SER A 77 8.90 -16.35 11.22
CA SER A 77 10.35 -16.45 11.15
C SER A 77 10.84 -15.80 9.86
N MET A 78 11.49 -14.64 9.98
CA MET A 78 12.06 -13.97 8.81
C MET A 78 13.07 -14.83 8.07
N HIS A 79 13.85 -15.66 8.79
CA HIS A 79 14.80 -16.59 8.19
C HIS A 79 14.09 -17.61 7.27
N ARG A 80 13.09 -18.33 7.79
CA ARG A 80 12.32 -19.30 6.99
C ARG A 80 11.58 -18.66 5.82
N PHE A 81 11.01 -17.47 6.07
CA PHE A 81 10.33 -16.74 5.01
C PHE A 81 11.28 -16.30 3.90
N THR A 82 12.50 -15.87 4.23
CA THR A 82 13.53 -15.55 3.23
C THR A 82 13.95 -16.77 2.45
N GLU A 83 14.27 -17.88 3.12
CA GLU A 83 14.67 -19.13 2.47
C GLU A 83 13.63 -19.63 1.46
N ILE A 84 12.36 -19.70 1.86
CA ILE A 84 11.31 -20.14 0.93
C ILE A 84 11.05 -19.12 -0.18
N SER A 85 11.24 -17.82 0.09
CA SER A 85 11.09 -16.77 -0.92
C SER A 85 12.17 -16.87 -2.00
N GLU A 86 13.40 -17.19 -1.64
CA GLU A 86 14.48 -17.43 -2.62
C GLU A 86 14.12 -18.59 -3.56
N ILE A 87 13.60 -19.71 -3.04
CA ILE A 87 13.16 -20.85 -3.83
C ILE A 87 12.01 -20.48 -4.77
N VAL A 88 11.00 -19.78 -4.24
CA VAL A 88 9.80 -19.42 -4.99
C VAL A 88 10.13 -18.39 -6.09
N PHE A 89 10.97 -17.41 -5.80
CA PHE A 89 11.30 -16.33 -6.74
C PHE A 89 12.33 -16.75 -7.81
N ASP A 90 13.03 -17.86 -7.60
CA ASP A 90 13.83 -18.52 -8.67
C ASP A 90 12.95 -19.15 -9.77
N GLY A 91 11.67 -19.32 -9.52
CA GLY A 91 10.71 -19.86 -10.49
C GLY A 91 10.73 -21.38 -10.65
N SER A 92 11.53 -22.08 -9.82
CA SER A 92 11.65 -23.56 -9.81
C SER A 92 10.75 -24.24 -8.78
N ALA A 93 10.05 -23.46 -7.94
CA ALA A 93 9.24 -23.97 -6.83
C ALA A 93 8.17 -24.97 -7.28
N THR A 94 7.99 -25.99 -6.46
CA THR A 94 6.85 -26.92 -6.55
C THR A 94 5.58 -26.26 -5.97
N ALA A 95 4.41 -26.81 -6.27
CA ALA A 95 3.16 -26.32 -5.68
C ALA A 95 3.15 -26.38 -4.14
N ALA A 96 3.84 -27.37 -3.55
CA ALA A 96 3.95 -27.49 -2.09
C ALA A 96 4.85 -26.39 -1.49
N GLU A 97 5.91 -25.99 -2.19
CA GLU A 97 6.79 -24.90 -1.78
C GLU A 97 6.11 -23.55 -1.92
N GLU A 98 5.31 -23.32 -2.97
CA GLU A 98 4.49 -22.12 -3.09
C GLU A 98 3.43 -22.05 -1.96
N GLU A 99 2.77 -23.18 -1.64
CA GLU A 99 1.84 -23.24 -0.50
C GLU A 99 2.57 -22.97 0.83
N LEU A 100 3.77 -23.51 1.01
CA LEU A 100 4.60 -23.22 2.17
C LEU A 100 4.96 -21.75 2.27
N TRP A 101 5.22 -21.08 1.14
CA TRP A 101 5.47 -19.64 1.11
C TRP A 101 4.33 -18.84 1.71
N PHE A 102 3.07 -19.14 1.35
CA PHE A 102 1.90 -18.44 1.93
C PHE A 102 1.77 -18.71 3.44
N ARG A 103 2.13 -19.90 3.91
CA ARG A 103 2.15 -20.23 5.35
C ARG A 103 3.26 -19.46 6.09
N GLU A 104 4.46 -19.41 5.54
CA GLU A 104 5.59 -18.69 6.13
C GLU A 104 5.44 -17.17 6.01
N ASN A 105 4.81 -16.68 4.95
CA ASN A 105 4.40 -15.27 4.87
C ASN A 105 3.38 -14.91 5.96
N GLY A 106 2.41 -15.77 6.20
CA GLY A 106 1.40 -15.63 7.26
C GLY A 106 0.38 -14.49 7.02
N PRO A 107 -0.27 -14.00 8.07
CA PRO A 107 -0.36 -14.55 9.43
C PRO A 107 -1.18 -15.84 9.50
N GLU A 108 -0.60 -16.95 9.99
CA GLU A 108 -1.27 -18.24 10.00
C GLU A 108 -2.34 -18.30 11.11
N ALA A 109 -3.62 -18.19 10.70
CA ALA A 109 -4.79 -18.16 11.59
C ALA A 109 -5.86 -19.21 11.20
N PRO A 110 -5.63 -20.52 11.49
CA PRO A 110 -6.55 -21.58 11.09
C PRO A 110 -7.98 -21.40 11.61
N ALA A 111 -8.14 -20.79 12.78
CA ALA A 111 -9.46 -20.51 13.36
C ALA A 111 -10.30 -19.56 12.48
N LEU A 112 -9.67 -18.66 11.69
CA LEU A 112 -10.36 -17.84 10.71
C LEU A 112 -10.90 -18.70 9.56
N LEU A 113 -10.12 -19.67 9.08
CA LEU A 113 -10.54 -20.60 8.02
C LEU A 113 -11.71 -21.48 8.49
N GLU A 114 -11.63 -21.98 9.74
CA GLU A 114 -12.74 -22.72 10.34
C GLU A 114 -14.02 -21.87 10.46
N PHE A 115 -13.85 -20.59 10.84
CA PHE A 115 -14.98 -19.65 10.90
C PHE A 115 -15.61 -19.45 9.52
N LEU A 116 -14.82 -19.22 8.46
CA LEU A 116 -15.31 -19.10 7.10
C LEU A 116 -16.06 -20.37 6.65
N THR A 117 -15.51 -21.55 6.96
CA THR A 117 -16.14 -22.82 6.62
C THR A 117 -17.50 -23.00 7.29
N ARG A 118 -17.62 -22.60 8.58
CA ARG A 118 -18.86 -22.80 9.35
C ARG A 118 -19.89 -21.68 9.13
N HIS A 119 -19.43 -20.45 8.94
CA HIS A 119 -20.28 -19.26 8.97
C HIS A 119 -20.30 -18.46 7.67
N GLY A 120 -19.40 -18.77 6.72
CA GLY A 120 -19.28 -18.04 5.45
C GLY A 120 -20.57 -18.02 4.65
N ALA A 121 -21.38 -19.08 4.70
CA ALA A 121 -22.69 -19.13 4.05
C ALA A 121 -23.72 -18.11 4.62
N GLY A 122 -23.45 -17.54 5.78
CA GLY A 122 -24.29 -16.50 6.39
C GLY A 122 -24.06 -15.10 5.84
N TYR A 123 -23.03 -14.88 5.03
CA TYR A 123 -22.75 -13.61 4.36
C TYR A 123 -23.25 -13.62 2.92
N ASP A 124 -23.72 -12.48 2.43
CA ASP A 124 -24.11 -12.30 1.03
C ASP A 124 -22.87 -12.20 0.13
N LEU A 125 -21.85 -11.43 0.57
CA LEU A 125 -20.54 -11.31 -0.06
C LEU A 125 -19.44 -11.25 1.00
N ILE A 126 -18.28 -11.78 0.64
CA ILE A 126 -17.06 -11.74 1.44
C ILE A 126 -15.94 -11.12 0.58
N LEU A 127 -15.47 -9.95 0.99
CA LEU A 127 -14.41 -9.22 0.32
C LEU A 127 -13.07 -9.60 0.97
N PHE A 128 -12.10 -9.99 0.15
CA PHE A 128 -10.75 -10.36 0.59
C PHE A 128 -9.73 -9.33 0.12
N TRP A 129 -8.87 -8.86 1.02
CA TRP A 129 -7.78 -7.92 0.71
C TRP A 129 -6.44 -8.62 0.68
N SER A 130 -5.70 -8.37 -0.42
CA SER A 130 -4.36 -8.86 -0.70
C SER A 130 -4.26 -10.38 -0.81
N PHE A 131 -3.99 -10.84 -2.02
CA PHE A 131 -3.85 -12.28 -2.32
C PHE A 131 -2.66 -12.94 -1.60
N ARG A 132 -1.68 -12.14 -1.15
CA ARG A 132 -0.39 -12.60 -0.62
C ARG A 132 -0.47 -13.26 0.76
N TYR A 133 -1.54 -13.03 1.51
CA TYR A 133 -1.63 -13.43 2.91
C TYR A 133 -2.42 -14.72 3.09
N TYR A 134 -2.08 -15.43 4.16
CA TYR A 134 -2.61 -16.74 4.52
C TYR A 134 -4.15 -16.80 4.49
N GLU A 135 -4.81 -15.84 5.14
CA GLU A 135 -6.28 -15.82 5.26
C GLU A 135 -6.97 -15.63 3.91
N THR A 136 -6.34 -14.94 2.98
CA THR A 136 -6.89 -14.78 1.63
C THR A 136 -6.61 -16.00 0.77
N PHE A 137 -5.37 -16.47 0.72
CA PHE A 137 -4.99 -17.59 -0.14
C PHE A 137 -5.70 -18.89 0.24
N PHE A 138 -5.81 -19.19 1.55
CA PHE A 138 -6.47 -20.41 2.03
C PHE A 138 -7.97 -20.20 2.33
N GLY A 139 -8.42 -19.00 2.64
CA GLY A 139 -9.79 -18.71 3.04
C GLY A 139 -10.73 -18.48 1.87
N LEU A 140 -10.30 -17.75 0.85
CA LEU A 140 -11.13 -17.45 -0.32
C LEU A 140 -11.68 -18.71 -1.01
N PRO A 141 -10.90 -19.79 -1.23
CA PRO A 141 -11.41 -21.03 -1.84
C PRO A 141 -12.56 -21.68 -1.07
N LEU A 142 -12.65 -21.47 0.24
CA LEU A 142 -13.72 -22.05 1.09
C LEU A 142 -15.09 -21.40 0.85
N VAL A 143 -15.12 -20.20 0.29
CA VAL A 143 -16.31 -19.37 0.08
C VAL A 143 -16.31 -18.72 -1.32
N ALA A 144 -15.72 -19.40 -2.30
CA ALA A 144 -15.48 -18.87 -3.63
C ALA A 144 -16.73 -18.35 -4.33
N ASP A 145 -17.90 -19.00 -4.13
CA ASP A 145 -19.20 -18.65 -4.74
C ASP A 145 -19.73 -17.27 -4.34
N ARG A 146 -19.19 -16.66 -3.29
CA ARG A 146 -19.55 -15.35 -2.75
C ARG A 146 -18.36 -14.45 -2.46
N SER A 147 -17.17 -14.85 -2.90
CA SER A 147 -15.95 -14.08 -2.69
C SER A 147 -15.75 -13.00 -3.73
N VAL A 148 -15.29 -11.84 -3.29
CA VAL A 148 -14.77 -10.76 -4.12
C VAL A 148 -13.35 -10.48 -3.68
N LEU A 149 -12.41 -10.43 -4.62
CA LEU A 149 -11.00 -10.19 -4.30
C LEU A 149 -10.62 -8.74 -4.64
N VAL A 150 -10.01 -8.06 -3.68
CA VAL A 150 -9.22 -6.84 -3.86
C VAL A 150 -7.75 -7.26 -3.83
N PRO A 151 -7.11 -7.53 -4.96
CA PRO A 151 -5.85 -8.27 -4.99
C PRO A 151 -4.70 -7.52 -4.35
N THR A 152 -4.67 -6.20 -4.47
CA THR A 152 -3.52 -5.33 -4.16
C THR A 152 -2.24 -5.87 -4.80
N ALA A 153 -2.37 -6.23 -6.08
CA ALA A 153 -1.30 -6.90 -6.82
C ALA A 153 -0.23 -5.91 -7.28
N GLU A 154 1.01 -6.29 -7.05
CA GLU A 154 2.19 -5.57 -7.49
C GLU A 154 2.97 -6.44 -8.49
N ASP A 155 3.65 -5.84 -9.45
CA ASP A 155 4.43 -6.56 -10.47
C ASP A 155 5.78 -7.03 -9.93
N ASP A 156 5.75 -7.77 -8.82
CA ASP A 156 6.89 -8.39 -8.18
C ASP A 156 6.92 -9.92 -8.44
N PRO A 157 7.98 -10.64 -8.02
CA PRO A 157 8.07 -12.07 -8.26
C PRO A 157 6.90 -12.90 -7.71
N THR A 158 6.22 -12.43 -6.65
CA THR A 158 5.11 -13.16 -6.03
C THR A 158 3.95 -13.41 -7.00
N ILE A 159 3.62 -12.43 -7.85
CA ILE A 159 2.51 -12.56 -8.80
C ILE A 159 2.74 -13.63 -9.86
N ARG A 160 3.98 -14.10 -10.03
CA ARG A 160 4.38 -15.12 -11.02
C ARG A 160 4.29 -16.56 -10.51
N MET A 161 3.85 -16.78 -9.25
CA MET A 161 3.63 -18.12 -8.72
C MET A 161 2.59 -18.88 -9.53
N ARG A 162 2.87 -20.16 -9.85
CA ARG A 162 1.99 -21.00 -10.69
C ARG A 162 0.64 -21.28 -10.03
N SER A 163 0.60 -21.38 -8.71
CA SER A 163 -0.61 -21.61 -7.94
C SER A 163 -1.62 -20.46 -8.09
N LEU A 164 -1.16 -19.26 -8.43
CA LEU A 164 -2.01 -18.07 -8.58
C LEU A 164 -2.88 -18.11 -9.83
N ASP A 165 -2.48 -18.77 -10.91
CA ASP A 165 -3.35 -18.98 -12.08
C ASP A 165 -4.67 -19.66 -11.68
N ARG A 166 -4.58 -20.75 -10.91
CA ARG A 166 -5.77 -21.40 -10.35
C ARG A 166 -6.48 -20.53 -9.32
N PHE A 167 -5.73 -19.89 -8.42
CA PHE A 167 -6.30 -19.07 -7.35
C PHE A 167 -7.14 -17.91 -7.90
N PHE A 168 -6.64 -17.18 -8.88
CA PHE A 168 -7.37 -16.08 -9.51
C PHE A 168 -8.58 -16.53 -10.36
N SER A 169 -8.74 -17.81 -10.64
CA SER A 169 -9.95 -18.35 -11.28
C SER A 169 -11.10 -18.62 -10.30
N LEU A 170 -10.89 -18.48 -8.99
CA LEU A 170 -11.87 -18.83 -7.95
C LEU A 170 -12.79 -17.68 -7.54
N PRO A 171 -12.36 -16.42 -7.43
CA PRO A 171 -13.24 -15.35 -6.99
C PRO A 171 -14.46 -15.19 -7.92
N ARG A 172 -15.60 -14.86 -7.31
CA ARG A 172 -16.82 -14.49 -8.05
C ARG A 172 -16.66 -13.16 -8.77
N GLY A 173 -15.77 -12.29 -8.29
CA GLY A 173 -15.48 -10.99 -8.90
C GLY A 173 -14.23 -10.34 -8.31
N PHE A 174 -13.82 -9.25 -8.97
CA PHE A 174 -12.63 -8.48 -8.58
C PHE A 174 -12.94 -7.01 -8.42
N LEU A 175 -12.29 -6.38 -7.45
CA LEU A 175 -12.22 -4.94 -7.30
C LEU A 175 -10.74 -4.53 -7.37
N PHE A 176 -10.35 -3.94 -8.47
CA PHE A 176 -8.98 -3.47 -8.70
C PHE A 176 -8.80 -2.03 -8.26
N LEU A 177 -7.59 -1.68 -7.84
CA LEU A 177 -7.26 -0.32 -7.44
C LEU A 177 -6.83 0.53 -8.64
N THR A 178 -6.25 -0.11 -9.67
CA THR A 178 -5.81 0.57 -10.89
C THR A 178 -6.04 -0.30 -12.12
N PRO A 179 -6.17 0.30 -13.33
CA PRO A 179 -6.22 -0.47 -14.58
C PRO A 179 -4.95 -1.29 -14.84
N GLU A 180 -3.80 -0.82 -14.36
CA GLU A 180 -2.53 -1.53 -14.48
C GLU A 180 -2.52 -2.79 -13.61
N GLU A 181 -3.11 -2.74 -12.42
CA GLU A 181 -3.29 -3.91 -11.56
C GLU A 181 -4.22 -4.95 -12.22
N GLU A 182 -5.34 -4.50 -12.79
CA GLU A 182 -6.26 -5.37 -13.53
C GLU A 182 -5.55 -6.06 -14.70
N ALA A 183 -4.80 -5.29 -15.50
CA ALA A 183 -4.03 -5.82 -16.62
C ALA A 183 -2.96 -6.81 -16.17
N LEU A 184 -2.25 -6.52 -15.06
CA LEU A 184 -1.24 -7.40 -14.47
C LEU A 184 -1.84 -8.75 -14.04
N VAL A 185 -2.95 -8.75 -13.32
CA VAL A 185 -3.62 -9.98 -12.88
C VAL A 185 -4.18 -10.75 -14.09
N ALA A 186 -4.72 -10.06 -15.08
CA ALA A 186 -5.20 -10.71 -16.31
C ALA A 186 -4.06 -11.37 -17.11
N ASP A 187 -2.86 -10.75 -17.14
CA ASP A 187 -1.70 -11.28 -17.87
C ASP A 187 -1.14 -12.58 -17.26
N VAL A 188 -1.26 -12.75 -15.95
CA VAL A 188 -0.78 -13.97 -15.27
C VAL A 188 -1.80 -15.10 -15.25
N CYS A 189 -3.03 -14.84 -15.66
CA CYS A 189 -4.11 -15.83 -15.69
C CYS A 189 -4.20 -16.49 -17.06
N SER A 190 -4.28 -17.82 -17.09
CA SER A 190 -4.53 -18.59 -18.32
C SER A 190 -5.97 -18.52 -18.80
N ARG A 191 -6.89 -17.99 -17.99
CA ARG A 191 -8.33 -17.88 -18.24
C ARG A 191 -8.80 -16.43 -18.06
N PRO A 192 -9.91 -16.04 -18.73
CA PRO A 192 -10.53 -14.74 -18.48
C PRO A 192 -10.90 -14.59 -16.98
N LEU A 193 -10.67 -13.41 -16.45
CA LEU A 193 -11.08 -13.08 -15.09
C LEU A 193 -12.61 -13.09 -14.94
N ALA A 194 -13.07 -13.37 -13.73
CA ALA A 194 -14.45 -13.10 -13.32
C ALA A 194 -14.77 -11.59 -13.47
N PRO A 195 -16.05 -11.18 -13.44
CA PRO A 195 -16.42 -9.77 -13.53
C PRO A 195 -15.59 -8.88 -12.62
N SER A 196 -15.09 -7.78 -13.17
CA SER A 196 -14.17 -6.88 -12.48
C SER A 196 -14.61 -5.41 -12.57
N ARG A 197 -14.12 -4.62 -11.63
CA ARG A 197 -14.22 -3.15 -11.62
C ARG A 197 -12.95 -2.54 -11.07
N VAL A 198 -12.48 -1.47 -11.69
CA VAL A 198 -11.45 -0.60 -11.11
C VAL A 198 -12.18 0.44 -10.25
N ILE A 199 -11.90 0.43 -8.95
CA ILE A 199 -12.58 1.30 -7.97
C ILE A 199 -11.67 2.42 -7.42
N GLY A 200 -10.34 2.25 -7.50
CA GLY A 200 -9.39 3.19 -6.90
C GLY A 200 -9.47 3.22 -5.36
N SER A 201 -9.13 4.35 -4.80
CA SER A 201 -9.32 4.67 -3.38
C SER A 201 -9.85 6.10 -3.26
N GLY A 202 -10.87 6.30 -2.45
CA GLY A 202 -11.34 7.62 -2.06
C GLY A 202 -10.50 8.18 -0.92
N LEU A 203 -10.34 9.50 -0.90
CA LEU A 203 -9.78 10.24 0.23
C LEU A 203 -10.78 11.32 0.63
N GLU A 204 -10.82 11.61 1.94
CA GLU A 204 -11.58 12.76 2.42
C GLU A 204 -10.89 14.05 1.94
N PRO A 205 -11.65 15.04 1.42
CA PRO A 205 -11.08 16.32 1.03
C PRO A 205 -10.41 17.01 2.22
N VAL A 206 -9.17 17.46 2.03
CA VAL A 206 -8.42 18.15 3.08
C VAL A 206 -8.75 19.64 3.03
N ALA A 207 -9.16 20.20 4.18
CA ALA A 207 -9.27 21.64 4.34
C ALA A 207 -7.86 22.25 4.48
N PRO A 208 -7.57 23.43 3.85
CA PRO A 208 -6.29 24.10 4.03
C PRO A 208 -6.01 24.34 5.51
N ALA A 209 -5.00 23.71 6.07
CA ALA A 209 -4.62 23.87 7.47
C ALA A 209 -3.81 25.15 7.65
N ALA A 210 -4.46 26.20 8.16
CA ALA A 210 -3.75 27.42 8.57
C ALA A 210 -2.77 27.09 9.71
N GLY A 211 -1.49 27.47 9.55
CA GLY A 211 -0.48 27.29 10.58
C GLY A 211 0.26 25.94 10.58
N SER A 212 0.00 25.07 9.61
CA SER A 212 0.69 23.76 9.49
C SER A 212 2.22 23.87 9.41
N ALA A 213 2.77 24.96 8.88
CA ALA A 213 4.22 25.20 8.81
C ALA A 213 4.88 25.28 10.20
N ALA A 214 4.16 25.84 11.20
CA ALA A 214 4.67 25.96 12.57
C ALA A 214 4.95 24.60 13.24
N VAL A 215 4.23 23.54 12.82
CA VAL A 215 4.43 22.17 13.29
C VAL A 215 5.79 21.62 12.83
N LEU A 216 6.34 22.13 11.74
CA LEU A 216 7.59 21.67 11.13
C LEU A 216 8.84 22.40 11.70
N GLU A 217 8.67 23.59 12.27
CA GLU A 217 9.79 24.38 12.82
C GLU A 217 10.59 23.65 13.92
N PRO A 218 9.98 22.95 14.91
CA PRO A 218 10.71 22.18 15.91
C PRO A 218 11.52 21.04 15.32
N LEU A 219 11.17 20.56 14.11
CA LEU A 219 11.88 19.52 13.38
C LEU A 219 13.04 20.06 12.52
N GLY A 220 13.27 21.41 12.59
CA GLY A 220 14.29 22.08 11.80
C GLY A 220 13.96 22.16 10.30
N ILE A 221 12.68 22.04 9.93
CA ILE A 221 12.21 22.16 8.56
C ILE A 221 11.64 23.55 8.36
N SER A 222 12.30 24.35 7.52
CA SER A 222 11.89 25.69 7.12
C SER A 222 12.10 25.89 5.63
N GLY A 223 11.17 26.56 4.96
CA GLY A 223 11.23 26.77 3.52
C GLY A 223 10.84 25.52 2.69
N PRO A 224 11.09 25.54 1.38
CA PRO A 224 10.72 24.46 0.48
C PRO A 224 11.53 23.21 0.74
N PHE A 225 10.89 22.03 0.61
CA PHE A 225 11.54 20.73 0.72
C PHE A 225 10.91 19.72 -0.24
N VAL A 226 11.70 18.72 -0.62
CA VAL A 226 11.27 17.52 -1.34
C VAL A 226 10.83 16.51 -0.30
N LEU A 227 9.64 15.94 -0.43
CA LEU A 227 9.09 14.97 0.52
C LEU A 227 9.18 13.54 0.00
N TYR A 228 9.63 12.63 0.83
CA TYR A 228 9.34 11.20 0.74
C TYR A 228 8.55 10.79 1.99
N LEU A 229 7.43 10.09 1.81
CA LEU A 229 6.57 9.63 2.90
C LEU A 229 6.24 8.16 2.72
N GLY A 230 6.67 7.31 3.66
CA GLY A 230 6.47 5.87 3.65
C GLY A 230 7.62 5.10 4.29
N ARG A 231 7.55 3.78 4.31
CA ARG A 231 8.67 2.96 4.80
C ARG A 231 9.93 3.21 3.98
N ILE A 232 11.03 3.48 4.67
CA ILE A 232 12.34 3.70 4.04
C ILE A 232 13.02 2.36 3.89
N ASP A 233 12.81 1.71 2.75
CA ASP A 233 13.40 0.41 2.45
C ASP A 233 13.76 0.27 0.94
N PRO A 234 14.62 -0.72 0.58
CA PRO A 234 15.03 -0.92 -0.80
C PRO A 234 13.87 -1.23 -1.76
N ASN A 235 12.84 -1.97 -1.30
CA ASN A 235 11.69 -2.36 -2.14
C ASN A 235 10.84 -1.14 -2.54
N LYS A 236 10.85 -0.10 -1.68
CA LYS A 236 10.21 1.19 -1.99
C LYS A 236 11.10 2.14 -2.80
N GLY A 237 12.26 1.65 -3.30
CA GLY A 237 13.16 2.42 -4.16
C GLY A 237 13.97 3.51 -3.45
N CYS A 238 14.00 3.51 -2.11
CA CYS A 238 14.66 4.56 -1.33
C CYS A 238 16.16 4.63 -1.57
N GLU A 239 16.84 3.50 -1.79
CA GLU A 239 18.27 3.49 -2.12
C GLU A 239 18.55 4.23 -3.45
N ALA A 240 17.72 3.97 -4.47
CA ALA A 240 17.85 4.65 -5.76
C ALA A 240 17.54 6.16 -5.66
N LEU A 241 16.51 6.53 -4.88
CA LEU A 241 16.18 7.92 -4.59
C LEU A 241 17.35 8.64 -3.95
N LEU A 242 17.90 8.10 -2.87
CA LEU A 242 19.03 8.69 -2.15
C LEU A 242 20.25 8.87 -3.05
N ARG A 243 20.61 7.84 -3.82
CA ARG A 243 21.70 7.91 -4.80
C ARG A 243 21.45 8.99 -5.84
N HIS A 244 20.24 9.09 -6.40
CA HIS A 244 19.91 10.12 -7.38
C HIS A 244 19.90 11.51 -6.76
N PHE A 245 19.33 11.67 -5.58
CA PHE A 245 19.26 12.97 -4.92
C PHE A 245 20.65 13.51 -4.54
N VAL A 246 21.49 12.71 -3.89
CA VAL A 246 22.86 13.11 -3.54
C VAL A 246 23.64 13.48 -4.79
N ARG A 247 23.62 12.63 -5.83
CA ARG A 247 24.28 12.93 -7.10
C ARG A 247 23.77 14.22 -7.74
N TYR A 248 22.45 14.50 -7.64
CA TYR A 248 21.85 15.73 -8.18
C TYR A 248 22.40 16.98 -7.48
N VAL A 249 22.47 16.95 -6.15
CA VAL A 249 22.99 18.07 -5.37
C VAL A 249 24.49 18.27 -5.60
N ASP A 250 25.28 17.19 -5.60
CA ASP A 250 26.74 17.24 -5.85
C ASP A 250 27.08 17.76 -7.26
N ALA A 251 26.19 17.54 -8.22
CA ALA A 251 26.31 18.07 -9.58
C ALA A 251 25.88 19.56 -9.71
N GLY A 252 25.59 20.24 -8.61
CA GLY A 252 25.19 21.66 -8.59
C GLY A 252 23.68 21.89 -8.77
N GLY A 253 22.86 20.88 -8.51
CA GLY A 253 21.41 21.02 -8.43
C GLY A 253 20.97 21.92 -7.27
N GLN A 254 19.67 22.24 -7.21
CA GLN A 254 19.14 23.09 -6.15
C GLN A 254 19.33 22.47 -4.76
N ALA A 255 19.87 23.25 -3.83
CA ALA A 255 20.12 22.85 -2.44
C ALA A 255 18.82 22.87 -1.59
N VAL A 256 17.79 22.17 -2.05
CA VAL A 256 16.52 21.98 -1.33
C VAL A 256 16.59 20.66 -0.56
N PRO A 257 16.26 20.60 0.76
CA PRO A 257 16.37 19.37 1.52
C PRO A 257 15.38 18.30 1.05
N LEU A 258 15.84 17.04 1.07
CA LEU A 258 14.99 15.85 0.99
C LEU A 258 14.59 15.44 2.41
N VAL A 259 13.32 15.58 2.72
CA VAL A 259 12.73 15.15 4.00
C VAL A 259 12.14 13.76 3.81
N MET A 260 12.60 12.80 4.59
CA MET A 260 12.14 11.42 4.57
C MET A 260 11.47 11.07 5.89
N ALA A 261 10.18 10.74 5.83
CA ALA A 261 9.37 10.37 6.99
C ALA A 261 8.81 8.95 6.85
N GLY A 262 9.06 8.13 7.84
CA GLY A 262 8.60 6.75 7.96
C GLY A 262 9.62 5.84 8.64
N PRO A 263 9.25 4.59 8.98
CA PRO A 263 10.16 3.61 9.59
C PRO A 263 11.37 3.32 8.68
N GLU A 264 12.55 3.30 9.27
CA GLU A 264 13.83 3.05 8.58
C GLU A 264 14.18 1.56 8.63
N ASN A 265 14.23 0.92 7.46
CA ASN A 265 14.58 -0.50 7.28
C ASN A 265 15.85 -0.68 6.42
N MET A 266 16.60 0.39 6.20
CA MET A 266 17.87 0.37 5.48
C MET A 266 18.82 1.44 6.02
N PRO A 267 20.15 1.29 5.81
CA PRO A 267 21.11 2.34 6.14
C PRO A 267 20.85 3.61 5.31
N MET A 268 20.97 4.76 5.96
CA MET A 268 20.80 6.07 5.34
C MET A 268 22.16 6.79 5.22
N PRO A 269 22.42 7.52 4.11
CA PRO A 269 23.63 8.31 3.98
C PRO A 269 23.61 9.48 4.99
N ASP A 270 24.79 9.83 5.47
CA ASP A 270 24.99 11.07 6.21
C ASP A 270 25.24 12.21 5.21
N HIS A 271 24.19 12.95 4.91
CA HIS A 271 24.25 14.06 3.95
C HIS A 271 23.46 15.26 4.49
N PRO A 272 24.00 16.49 4.46
CA PRO A 272 23.40 17.66 5.11
C PRO A 272 22.00 18.05 4.58
N LEU A 273 21.68 17.68 3.34
CA LEU A 273 20.37 17.92 2.73
C LEU A 273 19.42 16.70 2.81
N VAL A 274 19.79 15.61 3.48
CA VAL A 274 18.88 14.48 3.74
C VAL A 274 18.42 14.54 5.20
N ARG A 275 17.15 14.83 5.42
CA ARG A 275 16.54 14.93 6.75
C ARG A 275 15.72 13.68 7.04
N ARG A 276 16.00 13.00 8.15
CA ARG A 276 15.32 11.79 8.59
C ARG A 276 14.43 12.12 9.78
N LEU A 277 13.14 11.83 9.68
CA LEU A 277 12.18 12.09 10.76
C LEU A 277 11.76 10.83 11.50
N GLY A 278 12.05 9.63 10.94
CA GLY A 278 11.48 8.40 11.47
C GLY A 278 9.96 8.36 11.28
N PHE A 279 9.27 7.56 12.09
CA PHE A 279 7.81 7.53 12.10
C PHE A 279 7.26 8.85 12.66
N VAL A 280 6.29 9.43 11.97
CA VAL A 280 5.62 10.68 12.36
C VAL A 280 4.13 10.46 12.60
N GLY A 281 3.55 11.19 13.55
CA GLY A 281 2.11 11.19 13.77
C GLY A 281 1.35 11.98 12.71
N ASP A 282 0.02 11.87 12.72
CA ASP A 282 -0.87 12.42 11.69
C ASP A 282 -0.72 13.94 11.55
N GLU A 283 -0.59 14.69 12.64
CA GLU A 283 -0.41 16.15 12.59
C GLU A 283 0.85 16.55 11.81
N VAL A 284 1.99 15.91 12.09
CA VAL A 284 3.25 16.15 11.38
C VAL A 284 3.15 15.69 9.94
N ARG A 285 2.51 14.54 9.70
CA ARG A 285 2.28 13.98 8.38
C ARG A 285 1.48 14.95 7.50
N GLU A 286 0.36 15.48 8.01
CA GLU A 286 -0.46 16.47 7.32
C GLU A 286 0.30 17.78 7.07
N ALA A 287 1.10 18.23 8.05
CA ALA A 287 1.96 19.41 7.89
C ALA A 287 3.02 19.19 6.79
N LEU A 288 3.65 18.00 6.72
CA LEU A 288 4.61 17.66 5.66
C LEU A 288 3.95 17.68 4.28
N LEU A 289 2.79 17.05 4.13
CA LEU A 289 2.05 17.01 2.87
C LEU A 289 1.63 18.42 2.44
N SER A 290 1.12 19.23 3.37
CA SER A 290 0.64 20.60 3.07
C SER A 290 1.74 21.59 2.67
N ASN A 291 3.00 21.36 3.07
CA ASN A 291 4.09 22.32 2.89
C ASN A 291 5.21 21.82 1.95
N ALA A 292 5.13 20.58 1.46
CA ALA A 292 6.12 20.04 0.54
C ALA A 292 6.12 20.82 -0.80
N ALA A 293 7.29 21.09 -1.35
CA ALA A 293 7.42 21.63 -2.70
C ALA A 293 7.01 20.58 -3.75
N LEU A 294 7.31 19.32 -3.50
CA LEU A 294 6.89 18.16 -4.27
C LEU A 294 7.04 16.88 -3.45
N LEU A 295 6.26 15.86 -3.81
CA LEU A 295 6.42 14.49 -3.33
C LEU A 295 7.27 13.68 -4.33
N VAL A 296 8.18 12.83 -3.85
CA VAL A 296 8.84 11.82 -4.68
C VAL A 296 8.37 10.42 -4.28
N VAL A 297 7.93 9.63 -5.26
CA VAL A 297 7.54 8.23 -5.07
C VAL A 297 8.44 7.34 -5.93
N PRO A 298 9.53 6.81 -5.35
CA PRO A 298 10.53 6.05 -6.08
C PRO A 298 10.23 4.55 -6.21
N SER A 299 9.10 4.07 -5.70
CA SER A 299 8.73 2.66 -5.63
C SER A 299 8.80 1.97 -6.99
N PHE A 300 9.32 0.73 -6.99
CA PHE A 300 9.28 -0.14 -8.18
C PHE A 300 7.96 -0.92 -8.26
N TYR A 301 7.32 -1.16 -7.13
CA TYR A 301 6.13 -1.99 -7.01
C TYR A 301 5.04 -1.23 -6.25
N GLU A 302 3.89 -1.07 -6.89
CA GLU A 302 2.67 -0.50 -6.30
C GLU A 302 1.45 -1.15 -6.97
N SER A 303 0.37 -1.32 -6.22
CA SER A 303 -0.97 -1.59 -6.75
C SER A 303 -1.79 -0.29 -6.86
N LEU A 304 -1.56 0.63 -5.93
CA LEU A 304 -2.01 2.01 -5.89
C LEU A 304 -1.13 2.78 -4.91
N SER A 305 -0.64 3.94 -5.29
CA SER A 305 0.09 4.81 -4.36
C SER A 305 -0.89 5.74 -3.65
N LEU A 306 -1.25 5.40 -2.41
CA LEU A 306 -2.11 6.24 -1.57
C LEU A 306 -1.43 7.58 -1.25
N VAL A 307 -0.13 7.55 -0.93
CA VAL A 307 0.63 8.77 -0.62
C VAL A 307 0.66 9.76 -1.79
N LEU A 308 0.60 9.25 -3.02
CA LEU A 308 0.49 10.08 -4.22
C LEU A 308 -0.87 10.80 -4.29
N LEU A 309 -1.95 10.07 -4.01
CA LEU A 309 -3.30 10.64 -3.92
C LEU A 309 -3.40 11.67 -2.78
N GLU A 310 -2.78 11.37 -1.65
CA GLU A 310 -2.73 12.28 -0.49
C GLU A 310 -1.99 13.59 -0.82
N ALA A 311 -0.84 13.50 -1.51
CA ALA A 311 -0.12 14.70 -1.95
C ALA A 311 -0.96 15.55 -2.91
N TRP A 312 -1.66 14.92 -3.85
CA TRP A 312 -2.57 15.63 -4.76
C TRP A 312 -3.76 16.25 -4.03
N ASN A 313 -4.30 15.58 -3.01
CA ASN A 313 -5.35 16.14 -2.16
C ASN A 313 -4.91 17.46 -1.45
N HIS A 314 -3.60 17.61 -1.22
CA HIS A 314 -2.99 18.87 -0.74
C HIS A 314 -2.53 19.80 -1.87
N GLY A 315 -2.76 19.45 -3.14
CA GLY A 315 -2.30 20.23 -4.29
C GLY A 315 -0.79 20.20 -4.51
N VAL A 316 -0.10 19.19 -3.97
CA VAL A 316 1.35 18.99 -4.08
C VAL A 316 1.68 18.17 -5.32
N PRO A 317 2.52 18.67 -6.24
CA PRO A 317 2.94 17.93 -7.42
C PRO A 317 3.83 16.76 -7.03
N ALA A 318 3.97 15.77 -7.92
CA ALA A 318 4.80 14.63 -7.63
C ALA A 318 5.81 14.30 -8.74
N LEU A 319 6.88 13.61 -8.34
CA LEU A 319 7.87 13.00 -9.22
C LEU A 319 7.91 11.50 -8.92
N VAL A 320 7.53 10.67 -9.89
CA VAL A 320 7.33 9.24 -9.65
C VAL A 320 8.26 8.36 -10.49
N ASN A 321 8.52 7.14 -10.03
CA ASN A 321 9.31 6.17 -10.78
C ASN A 321 8.53 5.64 -11.98
N GLY A 322 8.99 5.93 -13.19
CA GLY A 322 8.37 5.50 -14.44
C GLY A 322 8.59 4.02 -14.81
N HIS A 323 9.38 3.27 -14.04
CA HIS A 323 9.48 1.81 -14.16
C HIS A 323 8.30 1.10 -13.49
N CYS A 324 7.64 1.73 -12.51
CA CYS A 324 6.40 1.24 -11.96
C CYS A 324 5.23 1.63 -12.88
N ALA A 325 4.59 0.63 -13.50
CA ALA A 325 3.48 0.85 -14.42
C ALA A 325 2.32 1.61 -13.75
N VAL A 326 2.00 1.28 -12.51
CA VAL A 326 0.95 1.92 -11.71
C VAL A 326 1.25 3.39 -11.47
N LEU A 327 2.44 3.73 -10.98
CA LEU A 327 2.82 5.13 -10.74
C LEU A 327 2.81 5.96 -12.01
N LYS A 328 3.36 5.39 -13.10
CA LYS A 328 3.32 6.04 -14.41
C LYS A 328 1.89 6.21 -14.90
N GLY A 329 1.05 5.20 -14.75
CA GLY A 329 -0.35 5.24 -15.13
C GLY A 329 -1.15 6.29 -14.32
N GLN A 330 -0.93 6.38 -13.00
CA GLN A 330 -1.52 7.43 -12.16
C GLN A 330 -1.08 8.82 -12.65
N ALA A 331 0.24 9.02 -12.91
CA ALA A 331 0.76 10.29 -13.42
C ALA A 331 0.14 10.70 -14.77
N LEU A 332 0.01 9.77 -15.71
CA LEU A 332 -0.53 10.02 -17.04
C LEU A 332 -2.05 10.30 -17.04
N ARG A 333 -2.81 9.65 -16.15
CA ARG A 333 -4.27 9.85 -16.08
C ARG A 333 -4.66 11.14 -15.38
N SER A 334 -3.85 11.56 -14.39
CA SER A 334 -4.15 12.77 -13.62
C SER A 334 -3.51 14.03 -14.20
N ASP A 335 -2.46 13.90 -15.01
CA ASP A 335 -1.55 15.00 -15.33
C ASP A 335 -0.98 15.70 -14.08
N GLY A 336 -0.92 14.98 -12.93
CA GLY A 336 -0.53 15.54 -11.63
C GLY A 336 0.92 15.26 -11.22
N ALA A 337 1.69 14.58 -12.06
CA ALA A 337 3.08 14.19 -11.76
C ALA A 337 3.94 14.13 -13.01
N LEU A 338 5.25 14.34 -12.81
CA LEU A 338 6.27 13.91 -13.77
C LEU A 338 6.79 12.52 -13.41
N TYR A 339 7.30 11.78 -14.38
CA TYR A 339 7.93 10.48 -14.12
C TYR A 339 9.36 10.43 -14.67
N TYR A 340 10.19 9.59 -14.06
CA TYR A 340 11.59 9.39 -14.46
C TYR A 340 11.92 7.89 -14.52
N ARG A 341 12.91 7.51 -15.35
CA ARG A 341 13.41 6.13 -15.49
C ARG A 341 14.91 6.02 -15.24
N ASN A 342 15.60 7.15 -15.20
CA ASN A 342 17.04 7.23 -15.00
C ASN A 342 17.42 8.54 -14.30
N PHE A 343 18.70 8.68 -13.96
CA PHE A 343 19.21 9.86 -13.26
C PHE A 343 18.97 11.16 -14.04
N ASP A 344 19.20 11.17 -15.34
CA ASP A 344 19.12 12.41 -16.13
C ASP A 344 17.67 12.91 -16.21
N GLU A 345 16.69 12.00 -16.37
CA GLU A 345 15.27 12.32 -16.31
C GLU A 345 14.89 12.81 -14.89
N PHE A 346 15.37 12.14 -13.84
CA PHE A 346 15.16 12.54 -12.46
C PHE A 346 15.67 13.95 -12.20
N ALA A 347 16.93 14.24 -12.56
CA ALA A 347 17.54 15.52 -12.30
C ALA A 347 16.82 16.67 -13.03
N ARG A 348 16.45 16.47 -14.29
CA ARG A 348 15.71 17.47 -15.09
C ARG A 348 14.32 17.72 -14.54
N ALA A 349 13.57 16.65 -14.22
CA ALA A 349 12.23 16.76 -13.67
C ALA A 349 12.23 17.42 -12.29
N LEU A 350 13.18 17.02 -11.42
CA LEU A 350 13.34 17.64 -10.09
C LEU A 350 13.66 19.13 -10.22
N SER A 351 14.65 19.50 -11.07
CA SER A 351 14.98 20.91 -11.32
C SER A 351 13.76 21.70 -11.81
N LEU A 352 13.02 21.15 -12.77
CA LEU A 352 11.85 21.80 -13.35
C LEU A 352 10.77 22.08 -12.29
N LEU A 353 10.44 21.07 -11.49
CA LEU A 353 9.43 21.20 -10.41
C LEU A 353 9.85 22.18 -9.31
N LEU A 354 11.15 22.31 -9.05
CA LEU A 354 11.68 23.24 -8.04
C LEU A 354 11.84 24.68 -8.57
N THR A 355 11.95 24.90 -9.89
CA THR A 355 12.16 26.23 -10.47
C THR A 355 10.93 26.84 -11.13
N ASP A 356 10.06 26.00 -11.69
CA ASP A 356 8.81 26.47 -12.32
C ASP A 356 7.62 26.29 -11.37
N ALA A 357 7.44 27.26 -10.47
CA ALA A 357 6.32 27.25 -9.53
C ALA A 357 4.94 27.30 -10.23
N GLY A 358 4.86 27.77 -11.47
CA GLY A 358 3.62 27.77 -12.26
C GLY A 358 3.23 26.34 -12.65
N MET A 359 4.18 25.63 -13.26
CA MET A 359 4.01 24.23 -13.64
C MET A 359 3.78 23.34 -12.42
N ALA A 360 4.55 23.50 -11.35
CA ALA A 360 4.40 22.73 -10.12
C ALA A 360 2.97 22.84 -9.55
N ARG A 361 2.46 24.06 -9.42
CA ARG A 361 1.08 24.31 -8.96
C ARG A 361 0.02 23.75 -9.93
N GLN A 362 0.26 23.81 -11.24
CA GLN A 362 -0.65 23.23 -12.21
C GLN A 362 -0.76 21.72 -12.02
N LEU A 363 0.38 21.01 -11.98
CA LEU A 363 0.41 19.55 -11.75
C LEU A 363 -0.25 19.17 -10.42
N GLY A 364 0.05 19.87 -9.32
CA GLY A 364 -0.55 19.59 -8.03
C GLY A 364 -2.09 19.73 -8.01
N ARG A 365 -2.66 20.60 -8.86
CA ARG A 365 -4.12 20.78 -8.97
C ARG A 365 -4.78 19.78 -9.91
N GLN A 366 -4.04 19.22 -10.85
CA GLN A 366 -4.53 18.25 -11.82
C GLN A 366 -4.58 16.84 -11.23
N GLY A 367 -3.67 16.53 -10.29
CA GLY A 367 -3.69 15.27 -9.54
C GLY A 367 -4.94 15.14 -8.71
#